data_72e1f8ee9274765506dc9df1699a902c
#
_entry.id   72e1f8ee9274765506dc9df1699a902c
#
_cell.length_a   1.000
_cell.length_b   1.000
_cell.length_c   1.000
_cell.angle_alpha   90.00
_cell.angle_beta   90.00
_cell.angle_gamma   90.00
#
_symmetry.space_group_name_H-M   'P 1'
#
loop_
_entity.id
_entity.type
_entity.pdbx_description
1 polymer ?
#
loop_
_entity_poly.entity_id
_entity_poly.type
_entity_poly.pdbx_seq_one_letter_code
_entity_poly.pdbx_strand_id
1 'polypeptide(L)'
;MAAVADVVRPIYSLMKQRVLQSKVIHTDDTQVKLIDTTIRSTRLARFWAYLGDKHHPYEVYDFTESRERAGPQKFLANFEGFLQADAYGGYDGIYLNSDGAIIEVACWAHTRRYWHKAREMDAERAHHALAIISRLYEVERATRD
;
A
#
# COMPACT_ATOMS: atom_id res chain seq x y z
N MET A 1 -27.69 0.82 7.65
CA MET A 1 -26.21 0.98 7.44
C MET A 1 -25.89 2.02 6.35
N ALA A 2 -26.61 2.07 5.23
CA ALA A 2 -26.39 3.11 4.19
C ALA A 2 -26.44 4.54 4.73
N ALA A 3 -27.45 4.88 5.57
CA ALA A 3 -27.58 6.21 6.15
C ALA A 3 -26.39 6.67 6.99
N VAL A 4 -25.74 5.76 7.73
CA VAL A 4 -24.52 6.08 8.51
C VAL A 4 -23.34 6.34 7.58
N ALA A 5 -23.17 5.53 6.52
CA ALA A 5 -22.11 5.72 5.53
C ALA A 5 -22.25 7.08 4.82
N ASP A 6 -23.47 7.52 4.52
CA ASP A 6 -23.72 8.83 3.90
C ASP A 6 -23.35 10.00 4.82
N VAL A 7 -23.63 9.88 6.12
CA VAL A 7 -23.26 10.90 7.14
C VAL A 7 -21.73 11.03 7.29
N VAL A 8 -20.99 9.92 7.23
CA VAL A 8 -19.52 9.95 7.42
C VAL A 8 -18.74 10.19 6.12
N ARG A 9 -19.39 10.13 4.95
CA ARG A 9 -18.75 10.32 3.64
C ARG A 9 -17.97 11.63 3.50
N PRO A 10 -18.43 12.79 3.99
CA PRO A 10 -17.65 14.04 3.93
C PRO A 10 -16.33 13.94 4.69
N ILE A 11 -16.32 13.27 5.86
CA ILE A 11 -15.11 13.04 6.65
C ILE A 11 -14.13 12.16 5.89
N TYR A 12 -14.62 11.05 5.33
CA TYR A 12 -13.80 10.17 4.48
C TYR A 12 -13.18 10.93 3.30
N SER A 13 -13.97 11.76 2.61
CA SER A 13 -13.49 12.54 1.47
C SER A 13 -12.41 13.55 1.88
N LEU A 14 -12.56 14.20 3.03
CA LEU A 14 -11.58 15.12 3.58
C LEU A 14 -10.29 14.38 3.95
N MET A 15 -10.38 13.24 4.64
CA MET A 15 -9.22 12.41 4.99
C MET A 15 -8.46 11.96 3.74
N LYS A 16 -9.18 11.51 2.69
CA LYS A 16 -8.59 11.17 1.40
C LYS A 16 -7.84 12.35 0.79
N GLN A 17 -8.45 13.54 0.75
CA GLN A 17 -7.76 14.75 0.26
C GLN A 17 -6.49 15.05 1.05
N ARG A 18 -6.51 14.87 2.36
CA ARG A 18 -5.34 15.11 3.23
C ARG A 18 -4.22 14.10 2.99
N VAL A 19 -4.55 12.81 2.85
CA VAL A 19 -3.57 11.78 2.50
C VAL A 19 -2.89 12.10 1.16
N LEU A 20 -3.66 12.52 0.16
CA LEU A 20 -3.12 12.87 -1.17
C LEU A 20 -2.23 14.13 -1.18
N GLN A 21 -2.19 14.91 -0.11
CA GLN A 21 -1.27 16.04 0.09
C GLN A 21 0.07 15.62 0.71
N SER A 22 0.22 14.35 1.09
CA SER A 22 1.47 13.81 1.64
C SER A 22 2.58 13.81 0.60
N LYS A 23 3.83 14.00 1.04
CA LYS A 23 5.01 13.78 0.20
C LYS A 23 5.28 12.30 -0.04
N VAL A 24 4.92 11.47 0.93
CA VAL A 24 5.08 10.01 0.88
C VAL A 24 3.76 9.38 1.28
N ILE A 25 3.24 8.49 0.44
CA ILE A 25 2.13 7.61 0.79
C ILE A 25 2.64 6.18 0.88
N HIS A 26 2.31 5.50 1.98
CA HIS A 26 2.50 4.06 2.11
C HIS A 26 1.19 3.38 1.75
N THR A 27 1.26 2.32 0.94
CA THR A 27 0.07 1.55 0.56
C THR A 27 0.34 0.06 0.63
N ASP A 28 -0.68 -0.69 1.03
CA ASP A 28 -0.70 -2.15 1.03
C ASP A 28 -2.13 -2.63 0.82
N ASP A 29 -2.32 -3.88 0.39
CA ASP A 29 -3.63 -4.45 0.21
C ASP A 29 -3.83 -5.73 1.03
N THR A 30 -5.03 -5.90 1.54
CA THR A 30 -5.44 -7.10 2.29
C THR A 30 -6.62 -7.77 1.60
N GLN A 31 -6.53 -9.10 1.46
CA GLN A 31 -7.63 -9.92 0.96
C GLN A 31 -8.79 -9.97 1.96
N VAL A 32 -10.00 -9.79 1.44
CA VAL A 32 -11.23 -10.05 2.18
C VAL A 32 -12.16 -10.92 1.37
N LYS A 33 -12.92 -11.77 2.07
CA LYS A 33 -13.94 -12.60 1.44
C LYS A 33 -15.22 -11.79 1.30
N LEU A 34 -15.64 -11.56 0.05
CA LEU A 34 -16.94 -10.96 -0.27
C LEU A 34 -17.95 -12.08 -0.52
N ILE A 35 -19.00 -12.13 0.28
CA ILE A 35 -20.11 -13.05 0.08
C ILE A 35 -20.99 -12.47 -1.01
N ASP A 36 -21.06 -13.13 -2.15
CA ASP A 36 -21.98 -12.81 -3.24
C ASP A 36 -23.26 -13.61 -3.08
N THR A 37 -24.29 -12.95 -2.59
CA THR A 37 -25.59 -13.58 -2.34
C THR A 37 -26.34 -13.96 -3.62
N THR A 38 -25.98 -13.36 -4.76
CA THR A 38 -26.65 -13.61 -6.05
C THR A 38 -26.23 -14.93 -6.67
N ILE A 39 -24.93 -15.26 -6.58
CA ILE A 39 -24.34 -16.48 -7.13
C ILE A 39 -24.05 -17.53 -6.04
N ARG A 40 -24.40 -17.27 -4.78
CA ARG A 40 -24.11 -18.13 -3.61
C ARG A 40 -22.65 -18.57 -3.53
N SER A 41 -21.75 -17.70 -3.88
CA SER A 41 -20.32 -17.95 -3.95
C SER A 41 -19.55 -16.89 -3.15
N THR A 42 -18.30 -17.19 -2.84
CA THR A 42 -17.39 -16.26 -2.19
C THR A 42 -16.35 -15.79 -3.18
N ARG A 43 -16.23 -14.47 -3.37
CA ARG A 43 -15.17 -13.84 -4.17
C ARG A 43 -14.11 -13.23 -3.27
N LEU A 44 -12.90 -13.08 -3.78
CA LEU A 44 -11.82 -12.37 -3.10
C LEU A 44 -11.83 -10.91 -3.53
N ALA A 45 -12.20 -10.05 -2.61
CA ALA A 45 -12.13 -8.60 -2.73
C ALA A 45 -10.87 -8.08 -2.00
N ARG A 46 -10.64 -6.76 -2.02
CA ARG A 46 -9.50 -6.10 -1.42
C ARG A 46 -9.89 -4.89 -0.60
N PHE A 47 -9.25 -4.75 0.54
CA PHE A 47 -9.08 -3.47 1.21
C PHE A 47 -7.67 -2.96 0.91
N TRP A 48 -7.60 -1.71 0.48
CA TRP A 48 -6.39 -0.95 0.25
C TRP A 48 -6.23 0.04 1.38
N ALA A 49 -5.09 0.03 2.05
CA ALA A 49 -4.74 1.02 3.05
C ALA A 49 -3.84 2.08 2.42
N TYR A 50 -4.09 3.34 2.70
CA TYR A 50 -3.26 4.47 2.30
C TYR A 50 -2.92 5.28 3.54
N LEU A 51 -1.64 5.30 3.88
CA LEU A 51 -1.11 6.02 5.04
C LEU A 51 -0.33 7.23 4.56
N GLY A 52 -0.70 8.39 5.05
CA GLY A 52 0.01 9.64 4.79
C GLY A 52 1.28 9.77 5.63
N ASP A 53 2.01 10.84 5.38
CA ASP A 53 3.23 11.20 6.10
C ASP A 53 2.96 11.89 7.45
N LYS A 54 4.02 12.28 8.17
CA LYS A 54 3.94 12.93 9.48
C LYS A 54 3.20 14.28 9.47
N HIS A 55 3.08 14.93 8.32
CA HIS A 55 2.36 16.19 8.16
C HIS A 55 0.89 15.98 7.83
N HIS A 56 0.57 14.82 7.30
CA HIS A 56 -0.77 14.37 6.97
C HIS A 56 -1.02 12.97 7.56
N PRO A 57 -1.04 12.81 8.89
CA PRO A 57 -1.04 11.52 9.58
C PRO A 57 -2.43 10.87 9.55
N TYR A 58 -2.96 10.68 8.35
CA TYR A 58 -4.25 10.05 8.12
C TYR A 58 -4.03 8.66 7.55
N GLU A 59 -4.92 7.76 7.93
CA GLU A 59 -5.02 6.41 7.40
C GLU A 59 -6.40 6.26 6.76
N VAL A 60 -6.43 5.93 5.49
CA VAL A 60 -7.65 5.83 4.69
C VAL A 60 -7.73 4.47 4.04
N TYR A 61 -8.89 3.85 4.12
CA TYR A 61 -9.14 2.57 3.49
C TYR A 61 -10.06 2.73 2.30
N ASP A 62 -9.74 2.04 1.20
CA ASP A 62 -10.60 1.90 0.03
C ASP A 62 -10.92 0.42 -0.19
N PHE A 63 -12.06 0.15 -0.82
CA PHE A 63 -12.53 -1.20 -1.09
C PHE A 63 -12.71 -1.41 -2.58
N THR A 64 -12.19 -2.55 -3.08
CA THR A 64 -12.42 -2.99 -4.46
C THR A 64 -12.80 -4.45 -4.51
N GLU A 65 -13.63 -4.81 -5.48
CA GLU A 65 -14.05 -6.19 -5.69
C GLU A 65 -12.97 -7.08 -6.31
N SER A 66 -11.88 -6.50 -6.79
CA SER A 66 -10.73 -7.19 -7.37
C SER A 66 -9.41 -6.54 -6.98
N ARG A 67 -8.28 -7.20 -7.26
CA ARG A 67 -6.93 -6.63 -7.09
C ARG A 67 -6.46 -5.83 -8.32
N GLU A 68 -7.35 -5.45 -9.19
CA GLU A 68 -6.98 -4.74 -10.41
C GLU A 68 -6.46 -3.32 -10.13
N ARG A 69 -5.58 -2.86 -11.00
CA ARG A 69 -4.97 -1.53 -10.97
C ARG A 69 -5.98 -0.38 -10.88
N ALA A 70 -7.16 -0.54 -11.47
CA ALA A 70 -8.18 0.49 -11.56
C ALA A 70 -8.55 1.10 -10.19
N GLY A 71 -8.56 0.29 -9.12
CA GLY A 71 -8.83 0.77 -7.76
C GLY A 71 -7.78 1.77 -7.28
N PRO A 72 -6.53 1.35 -7.05
CA PRO A 72 -5.47 2.24 -6.61
C PRO A 72 -5.18 3.38 -7.60
N GLN A 73 -5.30 3.16 -8.91
CA GLN A 73 -5.17 4.22 -9.91
C GLN A 73 -6.21 5.34 -9.72
N LYS A 74 -7.47 4.98 -9.46
CA LYS A 74 -8.53 5.95 -9.16
C LYS A 74 -8.31 6.68 -7.84
N PHE A 75 -7.80 5.99 -6.82
CA PHE A 75 -7.51 6.62 -5.53
C PHE A 75 -6.38 7.64 -5.66
N LEU A 76 -5.31 7.30 -6.38
CA LEU A 76 -4.07 8.07 -6.52
C LEU A 76 -4.07 9.04 -7.72
N ALA A 77 -5.20 9.24 -8.40
CA ALA A 77 -5.28 10.00 -9.66
C ALA A 77 -4.70 11.42 -9.61
N ASN A 78 -4.70 12.06 -8.44
CA ASN A 78 -4.17 13.42 -8.24
C ASN A 78 -3.02 13.43 -7.22
N PHE A 79 -2.35 12.31 -7.04
CA PHE A 79 -1.21 12.23 -6.16
C PHE A 79 0.09 12.56 -6.90
N GLU A 80 0.94 13.37 -6.27
CA GLU A 80 2.29 13.68 -6.72
C GLU A 80 3.24 13.47 -5.53
N GLY A 81 4.25 12.60 -5.70
CA GLY A 81 5.19 12.30 -4.64
C GLY A 81 5.70 10.86 -4.65
N PHE A 82 6.17 10.40 -3.51
CA PHE A 82 6.70 9.06 -3.35
C PHE A 82 5.61 8.08 -2.92
N LEU A 83 5.41 7.01 -3.68
CA LEU A 83 4.48 5.94 -3.33
C LEU A 83 5.27 4.70 -2.91
N GLN A 84 5.21 4.35 -1.63
CA GLN A 84 5.80 3.14 -1.10
C GLN A 84 4.78 2.01 -1.09
N ALA A 85 5.05 0.98 -1.90
CA ALA A 85 4.19 -0.20 -2.02
C ALA A 85 5.01 -1.50 -1.98
N ASP A 86 4.31 -2.64 -1.96
CA ASP A 86 4.93 -3.92 -2.30
C ASP A 86 5.26 -3.98 -3.81
N ALA A 87 6.02 -4.99 -4.23
CA ALA A 87 6.38 -5.18 -5.64
C ALA A 87 5.23 -5.80 -6.46
N TYR A 88 3.99 -5.42 -6.20
CA TYR A 88 2.84 -5.88 -6.98
C TYR A 88 2.76 -5.13 -8.32
N GLY A 89 2.86 -5.87 -9.43
CA GLY A 89 2.84 -5.29 -10.80
C GLY A 89 1.58 -4.48 -11.16
N GLY A 90 0.54 -4.49 -10.32
CA GLY A 90 -0.61 -3.60 -10.45
C GLY A 90 -0.25 -2.12 -10.29
N TYR A 91 0.83 -1.80 -9.57
CA TYR A 91 1.31 -0.43 -9.41
C TYR A 91 2.16 0.06 -10.59
N ASP A 92 2.79 -0.84 -11.39
CA ASP A 92 3.71 -0.47 -12.48
C ASP A 92 3.12 0.57 -13.42
N GLY A 93 1.87 0.37 -13.85
CA GLY A 93 1.22 1.32 -14.75
C GLY A 93 0.78 2.63 -14.07
N ILE A 94 0.73 2.69 -12.73
CA ILE A 94 0.51 3.94 -12.01
C ILE A 94 1.78 4.78 -12.09
N TYR A 95 2.95 4.18 -11.86
CA TYR A 95 4.24 4.86 -12.00
C TYR A 95 4.51 5.29 -13.44
N LEU A 96 4.39 4.36 -14.40
CA LEU A 96 4.69 4.61 -15.82
C LEU A 96 3.80 5.68 -16.45
N ASN A 97 2.53 5.76 -16.05
CA ASN A 97 1.56 6.70 -16.64
C ASN A 97 1.44 8.02 -15.86
N SER A 98 2.28 8.24 -14.86
CA SER A 98 2.25 9.47 -14.06
C SER A 98 3.14 10.59 -14.61
N ASP A 99 3.84 10.38 -15.72
CA ASP A 99 4.85 11.30 -16.27
C ASP A 99 5.89 11.77 -15.24
N GLY A 100 6.22 10.86 -14.29
CA GLY A 100 7.16 11.13 -13.20
C GLY A 100 6.57 11.84 -11.98
N ALA A 101 5.27 12.11 -11.97
CA ALA A 101 4.61 12.70 -10.80
C ALA A 101 4.61 11.74 -9.59
N ILE A 102 4.50 10.42 -9.84
CA ILE A 102 4.55 9.40 -8.80
C ILE A 102 5.85 8.62 -8.90
N ILE A 103 6.68 8.73 -7.86
CA ILE A 103 7.97 8.05 -7.76
C ILE A 103 7.82 6.77 -6.94
N GLU A 104 8.22 5.66 -7.54
CA GLU A 104 8.18 4.35 -6.87
C GLU A 104 9.19 4.28 -5.73
N VAL A 105 8.74 3.76 -4.57
CA VAL A 105 9.59 3.38 -3.44
C VAL A 105 9.25 1.95 -3.03
N ALA A 106 10.22 1.05 -3.12
CA ALA A 106 10.04 -0.33 -2.71
C ALA A 106 9.98 -0.47 -1.18
N CYS A 107 9.17 -1.40 -0.72
CA CYS A 107 8.99 -1.67 0.71
C CYS A 107 10.00 -2.70 1.23
N TRP A 108 10.97 -2.27 2.05
CA TRP A 108 11.97 -3.15 2.67
C TRP A 108 11.35 -4.23 3.57
N ALA A 109 10.20 -3.98 4.20
CA ALA A 109 9.52 -4.97 5.02
C ALA A 109 9.04 -6.17 4.17
N HIS A 110 8.53 -5.92 2.96
CA HIS A 110 8.16 -6.97 2.01
C HIS A 110 9.39 -7.71 1.49
N THR A 111 10.43 -7.00 1.06
CA THR A 111 11.70 -7.57 0.62
C THR A 111 12.30 -8.46 1.71
N ARG A 112 12.33 -8.00 2.97
CA ARG A 112 12.80 -8.80 4.11
C ARG A 112 11.98 -10.08 4.30
N ARG A 113 10.67 -10.03 4.13
CA ARG A 113 9.77 -11.19 4.23
C ARG A 113 10.08 -12.24 3.16
N TYR A 114 10.37 -11.81 1.93
CA TYR A 114 10.80 -12.72 0.87
C TYR A 114 12.12 -13.41 1.17
N TRP A 115 13.12 -12.67 1.67
CA TRP A 115 14.41 -13.26 2.07
C TRP A 115 14.26 -14.22 3.26
N HIS A 116 13.35 -13.97 4.19
CA HIS A 116 13.06 -14.94 5.24
C HIS A 116 12.53 -16.27 4.71
N LYS A 117 11.67 -16.24 3.70
CA LYS A 117 11.16 -17.44 3.03
C LYS A 117 12.24 -18.15 2.21
N ALA A 118 13.09 -17.38 1.54
CA ALA A 118 14.15 -17.91 0.70
C ALA A 118 15.22 -18.71 1.48
N ARG A 119 15.26 -18.62 2.82
CA ARG A 119 16.19 -19.43 3.66
C ARG A 119 16.02 -20.93 3.49
N GLU A 120 14.84 -21.39 3.13
CA GLU A 120 14.56 -22.81 2.88
C GLU A 120 15.22 -23.31 1.58
N MET A 121 15.50 -22.39 0.64
CA MET A 121 16.08 -22.70 -0.66
C MET A 121 17.59 -22.41 -0.72
N ASP A 122 18.01 -21.26 -0.17
CA ASP A 122 19.40 -20.81 -0.14
C ASP A 122 19.65 -20.00 1.15
N ALA A 123 20.05 -20.71 2.19
CA ALA A 123 20.24 -20.13 3.51
C ALA A 123 21.40 -19.10 3.53
N GLU A 124 22.46 -19.34 2.80
CA GLU A 124 23.66 -18.49 2.80
C GLU A 124 23.36 -17.11 2.20
N ARG A 125 22.80 -17.07 0.99
CA ARG A 125 22.41 -15.80 0.34
C ARG A 125 21.31 -15.07 1.10
N ALA A 126 20.35 -15.83 1.63
CA ALA A 126 19.27 -15.24 2.41
C ALA A 126 19.77 -14.58 3.70
N HIS A 127 20.67 -15.22 4.45
CA HIS A 127 21.27 -14.63 5.64
C HIS A 127 22.11 -13.40 5.32
N HIS A 128 22.87 -13.41 4.22
CA HIS A 128 23.64 -12.25 3.78
C HIS A 128 22.72 -11.06 3.47
N ALA A 129 21.67 -11.27 2.69
CA ALA A 129 20.69 -10.22 2.36
C ALA A 129 19.97 -9.67 3.61
N LEU A 130 19.55 -10.57 4.52
CA LEU A 130 18.91 -10.18 5.78
C LEU A 130 19.85 -9.37 6.69
N ALA A 131 21.15 -9.67 6.71
CA ALA A 131 22.14 -8.91 7.46
C ALA A 131 22.29 -7.48 6.90
N ILE A 132 22.30 -7.31 5.57
CA ILE A 132 22.32 -5.97 4.94
C ILE A 132 21.06 -5.19 5.30
N ILE A 133 19.88 -5.80 5.17
CA ILE A 133 18.61 -5.16 5.52
C ILE A 133 18.57 -4.76 7.00
N SER A 134 19.11 -5.60 7.90
CA SER A 134 19.21 -5.27 9.33
C SER A 134 20.01 -3.99 9.57
N ARG A 135 21.14 -3.83 8.88
CA ARG A 135 21.98 -2.61 8.98
C ARG A 135 21.23 -1.37 8.49
N LEU A 136 20.43 -1.46 7.43
CA LEU A 136 19.59 -0.34 6.98
C LEU A 136 18.59 0.07 8.05
N TYR A 137 17.94 -0.88 8.72
CA TYR A 137 17.04 -0.59 9.85
C TYR A 137 17.77 -0.05 11.09
N GLU A 138 19.03 -0.40 11.30
CA GLU A 138 19.86 0.20 12.37
C GLU A 138 20.09 1.69 12.12
N VAL A 139 20.43 2.06 10.88
CA VAL A 139 20.58 3.47 10.48
C VAL A 139 19.27 4.22 10.66
N GLU A 140 18.16 3.66 10.19
CA GLU A 140 16.83 4.27 10.36
C GLU A 140 16.49 4.52 11.84
N ARG A 141 16.78 3.54 12.73
CA ARG A 141 16.54 3.70 14.17
C ARG A 141 17.43 4.77 14.79
N ALA A 142 18.67 4.88 14.35
CA ALA A 142 19.61 5.86 14.87
C ALA A 142 19.28 7.31 14.43
N THR A 143 18.48 7.47 13.38
CA THR A 143 18.09 8.78 12.82
C THR A 143 16.63 9.14 13.10
N ARG A 144 15.90 8.33 13.87
CA ARG A 144 14.56 8.67 14.37
C ARG A 144 14.73 9.65 15.53
N ASP A 145 14.50 10.94 15.27
CA ASP A 145 14.25 11.98 16.27
C ASP A 145 12.75 12.08 16.56
#